data_d64574dd2ef8bdbb54d14b85eecc8d98
#
_entry.id   d64574dd2ef8bdbb54d14b85eecc8d98
#
_cell.length_a   1.000
_cell.length_b   1.000
_cell.length_c   1.000
_cell.angle_alpha   90.00
_cell.angle_beta   90.00
_cell.angle_gamma   90.00
#
_symmetry.space_group_name_H-M   'P 1'
#
loop_
_entity.id
_entity.type
_entity.pdbx_description
1 polymer ?
#
loop_
_entity_poly.entity_id
_entity_poly.type
_entity_poly.pdbx_seq_one_letter_code
_entity_poly.pdbx_strand_id
1 'polypeptide(L)'
;MYLRLLPILAITLLTAGCDIADLLADPRVSQREADGRATGAACRHAMRGIEDCYKLNERAPKTAVYEGWKEMDGYMRENKMEGVASKIPSTPNSSEVTLSDDAAAGKKTGN
;
A
#
# COMPACT_ATOMS: atom_id res chain seq x y z
N MET A 1 -19.68 -19.22 -49.67
CA MET A 1 -18.73 -18.21 -49.13
C MET A 1 -18.98 -17.91 -47.66
N TYR A 2 -20.20 -17.85 -47.21
CA TYR A 2 -20.54 -17.52 -45.79
C TYR A 2 -20.22 -18.63 -44.79
N LEU A 3 -20.21 -19.89 -45.21
CA LEU A 3 -19.95 -21.04 -44.31
C LEU A 3 -18.52 -21.08 -43.76
N ARG A 4 -17.57 -20.42 -44.41
CA ARG A 4 -16.16 -20.33 -43.98
C ARG A 4 -15.88 -19.12 -43.07
N LEU A 5 -16.77 -18.14 -43.08
CA LEU A 5 -16.66 -16.93 -42.23
C LEU A 5 -17.22 -17.16 -40.81
N LEU A 6 -18.17 -18.07 -40.68
CA LEU A 6 -18.78 -18.40 -39.37
C LEU A 6 -17.76 -18.89 -38.30
N PRO A 7 -16.80 -19.79 -38.62
CA PRO A 7 -15.83 -20.25 -37.64
C PRO A 7 -14.82 -19.14 -37.26
N ILE A 8 -14.50 -18.26 -38.22
CA ILE A 8 -13.57 -17.13 -37.93
C ILE A 8 -14.24 -16.13 -36.98
N LEU A 9 -15.52 -15.80 -37.18
CA LEU A 9 -16.28 -14.94 -36.30
C LEU A 9 -16.45 -15.53 -34.90
N ALA A 10 -16.65 -16.85 -34.79
CA ALA A 10 -16.75 -17.55 -33.52
C ALA A 10 -15.41 -17.52 -32.73
N ILE A 11 -14.29 -17.65 -33.41
CA ILE A 11 -12.95 -17.64 -32.79
C ILE A 11 -12.62 -16.20 -32.28
N THR A 12 -13.00 -15.17 -33.03
CA THR A 12 -12.76 -13.77 -32.59
C THR A 12 -13.61 -13.40 -31.39
N LEU A 13 -14.81 -13.95 -31.21
CA LEU A 13 -15.63 -13.72 -30.02
C LEU A 13 -15.06 -14.39 -28.77
N LEU A 14 -14.37 -15.53 -28.94
CA LEU A 14 -13.74 -16.23 -27.79
C LEU A 14 -12.46 -15.56 -27.27
N THR A 15 -11.82 -14.73 -28.07
CA THR A 15 -10.61 -13.99 -27.65
C THR A 15 -10.90 -12.64 -27.02
N ALA A 16 -12.13 -12.14 -27.09
CA ALA A 16 -12.60 -10.98 -26.35
C ALA A 16 -13.02 -11.37 -24.92
N GLY A 17 -12.16 -12.14 -24.25
CA GLY A 17 -12.24 -12.39 -22.82
C GLY A 17 -11.88 -11.11 -22.05
N CYS A 18 -12.66 -10.05 -22.21
CA CYS A 18 -12.69 -8.99 -21.22
C CYS A 18 -13.15 -9.65 -19.93
N ASP A 19 -12.34 -9.52 -18.89
CA ASP A 19 -12.59 -10.04 -17.56
C ASP A 19 -13.92 -9.48 -17.05
N ILE A 20 -15.01 -10.21 -17.33
CA ILE A 20 -16.35 -9.88 -16.83
C ILE A 20 -16.34 -9.93 -15.30
N ALA A 21 -15.44 -10.72 -14.73
CA ALA A 21 -15.21 -10.76 -13.30
C ALA A 21 -14.76 -9.40 -12.75
N ASP A 22 -13.95 -8.66 -13.49
CA ASP A 22 -13.49 -7.31 -13.10
C ASP A 22 -14.60 -6.27 -13.21
N LEU A 23 -15.54 -6.44 -14.14
CA LEU A 23 -16.71 -5.56 -14.26
C LEU A 23 -17.77 -5.81 -13.16
N LEU A 24 -17.80 -7.02 -12.59
CA LEU A 24 -18.71 -7.42 -11.52
C LEU A 24 -18.08 -7.27 -10.13
N ALA A 25 -16.76 -7.01 -10.06
CA ALA A 25 -16.07 -6.75 -8.80
C ALA A 25 -16.56 -5.44 -8.20
N ASP A 26 -16.92 -5.47 -6.91
CA ASP A 26 -17.27 -4.25 -6.17
C ASP A 26 -16.05 -3.30 -6.16
N PRO A 27 -16.15 -2.10 -6.74
CA PRO A 27 -15.04 -1.15 -6.79
C PRO A 27 -14.52 -0.77 -5.41
N ARG A 28 -15.32 -0.96 -4.36
CA ARG A 28 -14.90 -0.73 -2.97
C ARG A 28 -13.91 -1.79 -2.48
N VAL A 29 -14.05 -3.05 -2.93
CA VAL A 29 -13.11 -4.12 -2.58
C VAL A 29 -11.76 -3.85 -3.24
N SER A 30 -11.76 -3.56 -4.52
CA SER A 30 -10.54 -3.21 -5.26
C SER A 30 -9.83 -2.00 -4.66
N GLN A 31 -10.58 -0.96 -4.29
CA GLN A 31 -10.01 0.22 -3.63
C GLN A 31 -9.37 -0.13 -2.28
N ARG A 32 -10.03 -0.92 -1.45
CA ARG A 32 -9.50 -1.35 -0.15
C ARG A 32 -8.23 -2.20 -0.28
N GLU A 33 -8.16 -3.03 -1.29
CA GLU A 33 -6.95 -3.82 -1.58
C GLU A 33 -5.80 -2.93 -2.03
N ALA A 34 -6.07 -1.97 -2.93
CA ALA A 34 -5.07 -0.99 -3.35
C ALA A 34 -4.55 -0.16 -2.17
N ASP A 35 -5.44 0.31 -1.30
CA ASP A 35 -5.09 1.05 -0.08
C ASP A 35 -4.28 0.19 0.88
N GLY A 36 -4.62 -1.10 1.02
CA GLY A 36 -3.86 -2.05 1.82
C GLY A 36 -2.43 -2.24 1.31
N ARG A 37 -2.25 -2.39 0.01
CA ARG A 37 -0.91 -2.49 -0.61
C ARG A 37 -0.09 -1.21 -0.39
N ALA A 38 -0.69 -0.05 -0.61
CA ALA A 38 -0.04 1.23 -0.37
C ALA A 38 0.39 1.38 1.10
N THR A 39 -0.46 0.95 2.03
CA THR A 39 -0.17 0.92 3.47
C THR A 39 1.02 0.03 3.79
N GLY A 40 1.06 -1.18 3.24
CA GLY A 40 2.18 -2.12 3.42
C GLY A 40 3.50 -1.56 2.91
N ALA A 41 3.48 -0.99 1.71
CA ALA A 41 4.66 -0.34 1.12
C ALA A 41 5.17 0.83 1.99
N ALA A 42 4.27 1.67 2.47
CA ALA A 42 4.60 2.79 3.36
C ALA A 42 5.21 2.32 4.68
N CYS A 43 4.67 1.25 5.29
CA CYS A 43 5.23 0.66 6.50
C CYS A 43 6.67 0.19 6.27
N ARG A 44 6.93 -0.52 5.17
CA ARG A 44 8.28 -1.01 4.87
C ARG A 44 9.26 0.15 4.63
N HIS A 45 8.84 1.16 3.88
CA HIS A 45 9.65 2.36 3.66
C HIS A 45 9.95 3.10 4.97
N ALA A 46 9.01 3.09 5.92
CA ALA A 46 9.16 3.65 7.26
C ALA A 46 9.94 2.73 8.22
N MET A 47 10.60 1.69 7.73
CA MET A 47 11.39 0.73 8.53
C MET A 47 10.57 -0.03 9.58
N ARG A 48 9.25 -0.15 9.38
CA ARG A 48 8.38 -0.92 10.28
C ARG A 48 8.33 -2.38 9.89
N GLY A 49 8.40 -3.25 10.87
CA GLY A 49 8.13 -4.67 10.66
C GLY A 49 6.67 -4.89 10.27
N ILE A 50 6.39 -6.01 9.58
CA ILE A 50 5.03 -6.32 9.13
C ILE A 50 4.03 -6.46 10.28
N GLU A 51 4.45 -6.99 11.43
CA GLU A 51 3.60 -7.14 12.61
C GLU A 51 3.15 -5.80 13.17
N ASP A 52 4.06 -4.82 13.23
CA ASP A 52 3.73 -3.48 13.69
C ASP A 52 2.83 -2.76 12.67
N CYS A 53 3.05 -3.00 11.38
CA CYS A 53 2.18 -2.50 10.34
C CYS A 53 0.73 -3.00 10.52
N TYR A 54 0.54 -4.29 10.83
CA TYR A 54 -0.78 -4.85 11.10
C TYR A 54 -1.46 -4.24 12.31
N LYS A 55 -0.72 -4.03 13.40
CA LYS A 55 -1.24 -3.41 14.62
C LYS A 55 -1.69 -1.97 14.40
N LEU A 56 -0.96 -1.21 13.61
CA LEU A 56 -1.29 0.17 13.29
C LEU A 56 -2.45 0.31 12.31
N ASN A 57 -2.71 -0.75 11.52
CA ASN A 57 -3.68 -0.73 10.43
C ASN A 57 -4.64 -1.92 10.50
N GLU A 58 -5.25 -2.14 11.64
CA GLU A 58 -6.10 -3.32 11.93
C GLU A 58 -7.27 -3.49 10.94
N ARG A 59 -7.76 -2.39 10.36
CA ARG A 59 -8.88 -2.41 9.40
C ARG A 59 -8.45 -2.67 7.97
N ALA A 60 -7.16 -2.59 7.67
CA ALA A 60 -6.65 -2.85 6.33
C ALA A 60 -6.63 -4.36 6.03
N PRO A 61 -6.89 -4.77 4.78
CA PRO A 61 -6.80 -6.17 4.39
C PRO A 61 -5.36 -6.68 4.57
N LYS A 62 -5.16 -7.58 5.52
CA LYS A 62 -3.83 -8.08 5.90
C LYS A 62 -3.03 -8.65 4.73
N THR A 63 -3.70 -9.37 3.84
CA THR A 63 -3.07 -9.93 2.64
C THR A 63 -2.51 -8.84 1.75
N ALA A 64 -3.30 -7.81 1.45
CA ALA A 64 -2.87 -6.69 0.63
C ALA A 64 -1.74 -5.89 1.29
N VAL A 65 -1.81 -5.67 2.60
CA VAL A 65 -0.74 -5.02 3.38
C VAL A 65 0.56 -5.83 3.29
N TYR A 66 0.49 -7.15 3.43
CA TYR A 66 1.66 -8.01 3.32
C TYR A 66 2.28 -7.97 1.92
N GLU A 67 1.45 -8.04 0.89
CA GLU A 67 1.91 -7.95 -0.50
C GLU A 67 2.64 -6.63 -0.77
N GLY A 68 2.05 -5.51 -0.39
CA GLY A 68 2.67 -4.19 -0.56
C GLY A 68 3.96 -4.04 0.24
N TRP A 69 4.01 -4.56 1.46
CA TRP A 69 5.22 -4.57 2.27
C TRP A 69 6.34 -5.38 1.61
N LYS A 70 6.02 -6.56 1.12
CA LYS A 70 6.96 -7.45 0.43
C LYS A 70 7.46 -6.86 -0.89
N GLU A 71 6.57 -6.29 -1.68
CA GLU A 71 6.94 -5.61 -2.93
C GLU A 71 7.92 -4.45 -2.68
N MET A 72 7.64 -3.62 -1.69
CA MET A 72 8.53 -2.53 -1.30
C MET A 72 9.86 -3.04 -0.77
N ASP A 73 9.87 -4.11 0.02
CA ASP A 73 11.10 -4.74 0.52
C ASP A 73 12.02 -5.21 -0.62
N GLY A 74 11.44 -5.87 -1.63
CA GLY A 74 12.15 -6.27 -2.85
C GLY A 74 12.70 -5.07 -3.61
N TYR A 75 11.87 -4.07 -3.86
CA TYR A 75 12.27 -2.85 -4.55
C TYR A 75 13.42 -2.13 -3.84
N MET A 76 13.33 -1.99 -2.52
CA MET A 76 14.37 -1.32 -1.73
C MET A 76 15.70 -2.07 -1.76
N ARG A 77 15.66 -3.41 -1.70
CA ARG A 77 16.89 -4.23 -1.80
C ARG A 77 17.54 -4.11 -3.17
N GLU A 78 16.78 -4.20 -4.24
CA GLU A 78 17.29 -4.09 -5.61
C GLU A 78 17.91 -2.73 -5.89
N ASN A 79 17.33 -1.67 -5.34
CA ASN A 79 17.80 -0.30 -5.51
C ASN A 79 18.78 0.16 -4.41
N LYS A 80 19.15 -0.72 -3.48
CA LYS A 80 20.04 -0.41 -2.34
C LYS A 80 19.57 0.82 -1.54
N MET A 81 18.26 0.91 -1.36
CA MET A 81 17.61 2.00 -0.62
C MET A 81 17.44 1.62 0.86
N GLU A 82 17.75 2.54 1.72
CA GLU A 82 17.42 2.46 3.13
C GLU A 82 16.08 3.17 3.37
N GLY A 83 15.26 2.62 4.28
CA GLY A 83 14.03 3.26 4.67
C GLY A 83 14.26 4.48 5.55
N VAL A 84 13.21 5.28 5.73
CA VAL A 84 13.20 6.43 6.64
C VAL A 84 12.44 6.03 7.90
N ALA A 85 13.11 6.05 9.04
CA ALA A 85 12.47 5.71 10.31
C ALA A 85 11.31 6.67 10.60
N SER A 86 10.15 6.10 10.95
CA SER A 86 8.99 6.89 11.33
C SER A 86 9.22 7.55 12.69
N LYS A 87 8.93 8.84 12.77
CA LYS A 87 8.99 9.60 14.03
C LYS A 87 7.72 9.44 14.86
N ILE A 88 6.67 8.87 14.28
CA ILE A 88 5.40 8.65 14.98
C ILE A 88 5.51 7.35 15.79
N PRO A 89 5.28 7.37 17.11
CA PRO A 89 5.27 6.16 17.92
C PRO A 89 4.24 5.14 17.43
N SER A 90 4.59 3.88 17.56
CA SER A 90 3.72 2.75 17.14
C SER A 90 2.63 2.43 18.18
N THR A 91 2.06 3.43 18.83
CA THR A 91 0.99 3.22 19.82
C THR A 91 -0.37 3.22 19.09
N PRO A 92 -1.20 2.20 19.26
CA PRO A 92 -2.48 2.08 18.55
C PRO A 92 -3.55 3.07 19.01
N ASN A 93 -3.22 4.01 19.88
CA ASN A 93 -4.19 4.92 20.47
C ASN A 93 -3.63 6.33 20.68
N SER A 94 -3.01 6.91 19.66
CA SER A 94 -2.58 8.32 19.77
C SER A 94 -3.61 9.24 19.13
N SER A 95 -4.71 9.48 19.87
CA SER A 95 -5.52 10.69 19.70
C SER A 95 -4.89 11.90 20.38
N GLU A 96 -3.60 11.85 20.68
CA GLU A 96 -2.90 12.93 21.36
C GLU A 96 -1.65 13.32 20.59
N VAL A 97 -1.87 14.22 19.64
CA VAL A 97 -0.79 15.01 19.05
C VAL A 97 -0.37 16.02 20.10
N THR A 98 0.52 15.67 20.99
CA THR A 98 1.26 16.66 21.76
C THR A 98 2.32 17.24 20.83
N LEU A 99 2.03 18.40 20.30
CA LEU A 99 3.03 19.31 19.76
C LEU A 99 3.90 19.73 20.94
N SER A 100 5.00 19.04 21.14
CA SER A 100 6.02 19.52 22.07
C SER A 100 6.74 20.67 21.38
N ASP A 101 6.37 21.86 21.80
CA ASP A 101 7.13 23.07 21.55
C ASP A 101 8.46 23.02 22.34
N ASP A 102 9.46 22.40 21.72
CA ASP A 102 10.84 22.55 22.15
C ASP A 102 11.61 23.41 21.14
N ALA A 103 11.22 24.68 21.11
CA ALA A 103 12.01 25.69 20.46
C ALA A 103 12.02 26.92 21.36
N ALA A 104 12.87 26.95 22.36
CA ALA A 104 13.52 28.18 22.83
C ALA A 104 14.31 27.96 24.12
N ALA A 105 15.55 27.57 23.97
CA ALA A 105 16.53 27.94 25.00
C ALA A 105 17.68 28.68 24.32
N GLY A 106 17.39 29.89 23.92
CA GLY A 106 18.39 30.87 23.59
C GLY A 106 19.10 31.32 24.87
N LYS A 107 20.26 30.76 25.13
CA LYS A 107 21.14 31.19 26.19
C LYS A 107 21.76 32.55 25.83
N LYS A 108 21.33 33.58 26.51
CA LYS A 108 22.11 34.85 26.63
C LYS A 108 23.02 34.73 27.82
N THR A 109 24.31 34.62 27.57
CA THR A 109 25.34 35.02 28.51
C THR A 109 25.74 36.46 28.18
N GLY A 110 25.51 37.35 29.07
CA GLY A 110 26.06 38.70 29.05
C GLY A 110 26.85 38.94 30.35
N ASN A 111 28.07 39.28 30.12
CA ASN A 111 29.03 39.93 31.01
C ASN A 111 29.53 39.15 32.21
#